data_e30d03b529a03aa5560b5b828a7118c8
#
_entry.id   e30d03b529a03aa5560b5b828a7118c8
#
_cell.length_a   1.000
_cell.length_b   1.000
_cell.length_c   1.000
_cell.angle_alpha   90.00
_cell.angle_beta   90.00
_cell.angle_gamma   90.00
#
_symmetry.space_group_name_H-M   'P 1'
#
loop_
_entity.id
_entity.type
_entity.pdbx_description
1 polymer ?
#
loop_
_entity_poly.entity_id
_entity_poly.type
_entity_poly.pdbx_seq_one_letter_code
_entity_poly.pdbx_strand_id
1 'polypeptide(L)'
;MDIRILRYFLTVAKEQNFTKAAEQLNITQPTLSRQLAAFEEELGTALFIRGSRSITLTEAGILLKRRALEIIDLEEKILDELKVKEGLIEGTITIGCGEFAAVETLAEICKVYKQKYPMVQIVLHTATADSVYEMMNQGLVDIGIFLEPINTEGLDYIRIMESDHWVVGMKPDDALAEKEFIKKEDLIGKPLILPERVSVQSELANWFGKDFSKLQIAFTSNLGTNAGVMAANGLGYPISIEGAAKYWREDILVQRRISPEITTSTVIAWRRNIPYSLAVRKMIEEINAFQA
;
A
#
# COMPACT_ATOMS: atom_id res chain seq x y z
N MET A 1 10.90 -4.26 -27.90
CA MET A 1 9.63 -4.07 -27.10
C MET A 1 9.24 -2.60 -27.17
N ASP A 2 8.02 -2.26 -27.59
CA ASP A 2 7.46 -0.90 -27.73
C ASP A 2 6.36 -0.72 -26.66
N ILE A 3 6.27 0.43 -26.01
CA ILE A 3 5.24 0.73 -25.00
C ILE A 3 3.82 0.59 -25.60
N ARG A 4 3.64 0.95 -26.84
CA ARG A 4 2.37 0.77 -27.55
C ARG A 4 1.93 -0.71 -27.59
N ILE A 5 2.84 -1.65 -27.75
CA ILE A 5 2.50 -3.09 -27.77
C ILE A 5 2.11 -3.57 -26.37
N LEU A 6 2.69 -2.99 -25.30
CA LEU A 6 2.26 -3.26 -23.93
C LEU A 6 0.83 -2.77 -23.67
N ARG A 7 0.47 -1.57 -24.17
CA ARG A 7 -0.92 -1.07 -24.10
C ARG A 7 -1.88 -1.99 -24.85
N TYR A 8 -1.51 -2.49 -26.01
CA TYR A 8 -2.31 -3.46 -26.77
C TYR A 8 -2.51 -4.76 -25.99
N PHE A 9 -1.43 -5.30 -25.43
CA PHE A 9 -1.46 -6.50 -24.60
C PHE A 9 -2.40 -6.33 -23.39
N LEU A 10 -2.26 -5.23 -22.65
CA LEU A 10 -3.10 -4.94 -21.48
C LEU A 10 -4.57 -4.77 -21.84
N THR A 11 -4.87 -4.14 -22.97
CA THR A 11 -6.25 -3.97 -23.44
C THR A 11 -6.88 -5.33 -23.77
N VAL A 12 -6.16 -6.22 -24.47
CA VAL A 12 -6.65 -7.59 -24.73
C VAL A 12 -6.82 -8.38 -23.43
N ALA A 13 -5.88 -8.25 -22.50
CA ALA A 13 -5.94 -8.92 -21.20
C ALA A 13 -7.14 -8.43 -20.34
N LYS A 14 -7.56 -7.18 -20.49
CA LYS A 14 -8.73 -6.58 -19.85
C LYS A 14 -10.03 -7.05 -20.49
N GLU A 15 -10.13 -6.90 -21.81
CA GLU A 15 -11.35 -7.18 -22.58
C GLU A 15 -11.59 -8.69 -22.79
N GLN A 16 -10.56 -9.51 -22.63
CA GLN A 16 -10.59 -10.98 -22.90
C GLN A 16 -11.14 -11.34 -24.30
N ASN A 17 -11.07 -10.36 -25.21
CA ASN A 17 -11.62 -10.43 -26.55
C ASN A 17 -10.84 -9.52 -27.51
N PHE A 18 -10.23 -10.10 -28.56
CA PHE A 18 -9.45 -9.33 -29.56
C PHE A 18 -10.27 -8.31 -30.32
N THR A 19 -11.55 -8.61 -30.63
CA THR A 19 -12.40 -7.69 -31.40
C THR A 19 -12.75 -6.47 -30.58
N LYS A 20 -13.22 -6.67 -29.33
CA LYS A 20 -13.51 -5.56 -28.41
C LYS A 20 -12.28 -4.72 -28.10
N ALA A 21 -11.14 -5.37 -27.87
CA ALA A 21 -9.88 -4.68 -27.64
C ALA A 21 -9.44 -3.83 -28.84
N ALA A 22 -9.58 -4.35 -30.06
CA ALA A 22 -9.27 -3.62 -31.28
C ALA A 22 -10.18 -2.41 -31.49
N GLU A 23 -11.48 -2.54 -31.19
CA GLU A 23 -12.43 -1.43 -31.22
C GLU A 23 -12.02 -0.32 -30.21
N GLN A 24 -11.69 -0.68 -28.98
CA GLN A 24 -11.22 0.26 -27.96
C GLN A 24 -9.92 0.96 -28.35
N LEU A 25 -9.03 0.26 -29.06
CA LEU A 25 -7.75 0.79 -29.53
C LEU A 25 -7.84 1.53 -30.86
N ASN A 26 -9.03 1.62 -31.48
CA ASN A 26 -9.27 2.21 -32.79
C ASN A 26 -8.38 1.62 -33.89
N ILE A 27 -8.18 0.29 -33.87
CA ILE A 27 -7.46 -0.48 -34.92
C ILE A 27 -8.28 -1.70 -35.36
N THR A 28 -7.85 -2.33 -36.47
CA THR A 28 -8.51 -3.55 -36.90
C THR A 28 -8.04 -4.77 -36.08
N GLN A 29 -8.96 -5.71 -35.84
CA GLN A 29 -8.65 -6.96 -35.13
C GLN A 29 -7.48 -7.75 -35.76
N PRO A 30 -7.38 -7.91 -37.11
CA PRO A 30 -6.24 -8.57 -37.73
C PRO A 30 -4.90 -7.87 -37.43
N THR A 31 -4.90 -6.53 -37.37
CA THR A 31 -3.70 -5.75 -37.03
C THR A 31 -3.27 -6.00 -35.59
N LEU A 32 -4.21 -5.94 -34.65
CA LEU A 32 -3.94 -6.22 -33.24
C LEU A 32 -3.41 -7.65 -33.05
N SER A 33 -4.08 -8.63 -33.64
CA SER A 33 -3.69 -10.05 -33.54
C SER A 33 -2.31 -10.31 -34.10
N ARG A 34 -1.96 -9.71 -35.24
CA ARG A 34 -0.64 -9.86 -35.88
C ARG A 34 0.46 -9.22 -35.04
N GLN A 35 0.22 -8.03 -34.49
CA GLN A 35 1.24 -7.33 -33.66
C GLN A 35 1.48 -8.08 -32.34
N LEU A 36 0.44 -8.60 -31.71
CA LEU A 36 0.62 -9.40 -30.50
C LEU A 36 1.25 -10.77 -30.77
N ALA A 37 0.94 -11.41 -31.92
CA ALA A 37 1.63 -12.64 -32.31
C ALA A 37 3.12 -12.42 -32.56
N ALA A 38 3.50 -11.32 -33.24
CA ALA A 38 4.91 -10.96 -33.43
C ALA A 38 5.60 -10.65 -32.09
N PHE A 39 4.89 -10.07 -31.15
CA PHE A 39 5.39 -9.80 -29.79
C PHE A 39 5.60 -11.10 -29.00
N GLU A 40 4.69 -12.06 -29.05
CA GLU A 40 4.85 -13.39 -28.48
C GLU A 40 6.07 -14.12 -29.08
N GLU A 41 6.29 -13.98 -30.39
CA GLU A 41 7.46 -14.53 -31.09
C GLU A 41 8.77 -13.84 -30.62
N GLU A 42 8.79 -12.49 -30.52
CA GLU A 42 9.94 -11.72 -29.96
C GLU A 42 10.31 -12.19 -28.55
N LEU A 43 9.30 -12.46 -27.70
CA LEU A 43 9.50 -12.93 -26.32
C LEU A 43 9.81 -14.43 -26.22
N GLY A 44 9.61 -15.18 -27.31
CA GLY A 44 9.77 -16.64 -27.34
C GLY A 44 8.78 -17.41 -26.47
N THR A 45 7.65 -16.78 -26.10
CA THR A 45 6.62 -17.41 -25.24
C THR A 45 5.23 -16.89 -25.57
N ALA A 46 4.22 -17.78 -25.44
CA ALA A 46 2.82 -17.39 -25.58
C ALA A 46 2.35 -16.62 -24.35
N LEU A 47 1.62 -15.54 -24.56
CA LEU A 47 1.04 -14.71 -23.50
C LEU A 47 -0.44 -14.99 -23.27
N PHE A 48 -1.11 -15.54 -24.31
CA PHE A 48 -2.54 -15.81 -24.29
C PHE A 48 -2.86 -17.28 -24.55
N ILE A 49 -3.85 -17.78 -23.83
CA ILE A 49 -4.53 -19.05 -24.11
C ILE A 49 -5.81 -18.71 -24.86
N ARG A 50 -5.91 -19.14 -26.12
CA ARG A 50 -7.09 -18.90 -26.99
C ARG A 50 -8.12 -20.01 -26.78
N GLY A 51 -9.14 -19.72 -25.96
CA GLY A 51 -10.30 -20.60 -25.81
C GLY A 51 -11.40 -20.33 -26.88
N SER A 52 -12.39 -21.20 -26.96
CA SER A 52 -13.51 -21.04 -27.91
C SER A 52 -14.46 -19.88 -27.58
N ARG A 53 -14.48 -19.39 -26.32
CA ARG A 53 -15.40 -18.34 -25.86
C ARG A 53 -14.71 -17.17 -25.20
N SER A 54 -13.50 -17.34 -24.71
CA SER A 54 -12.73 -16.30 -24.00
C SER A 54 -11.23 -16.49 -24.19
N ILE A 55 -10.50 -15.42 -23.99
CA ILE A 55 -9.04 -15.40 -23.97
C ILE A 55 -8.60 -15.25 -22.53
N THR A 56 -7.66 -16.08 -22.09
CA THR A 56 -7.04 -16.00 -20.77
C THR A 56 -5.53 -15.82 -20.91
N LEU A 57 -4.89 -15.36 -19.84
CA LEU A 57 -3.44 -15.20 -19.81
C LEU A 57 -2.76 -16.52 -19.46
N THR A 58 -1.59 -16.76 -20.05
CA THR A 58 -0.63 -17.76 -19.58
C THR A 58 0.06 -17.27 -18.30
N GLU A 59 0.88 -18.11 -17.66
CA GLU A 59 1.74 -17.67 -16.54
C GLU A 59 2.68 -16.53 -16.97
N ALA A 60 3.28 -16.63 -18.16
CA ALA A 60 4.10 -15.57 -18.73
C ALA A 60 3.27 -14.29 -18.99
N GLY A 61 2.02 -14.44 -19.45
CA GLY A 61 1.08 -13.33 -19.63
C GLY A 61 0.72 -12.65 -18.31
N ILE A 62 0.51 -13.41 -17.24
CA ILE A 62 0.24 -12.86 -15.90
C ILE A 62 1.45 -12.06 -15.40
N LEU A 63 2.66 -12.60 -15.55
CA LEU A 63 3.89 -11.90 -15.19
C LEU A 63 4.05 -10.61 -15.99
N LEU A 64 3.89 -10.71 -17.33
CA LEU A 64 4.00 -9.54 -18.22
C LEU A 64 2.95 -8.49 -17.87
N LYS A 65 1.70 -8.88 -17.56
CA LYS A 65 0.64 -7.93 -17.17
C LYS A 65 1.07 -7.06 -15.99
N ARG A 66 1.63 -7.66 -14.96
CA ARG A 66 2.13 -6.93 -13.80
C ARG A 66 3.21 -5.93 -14.18
N ARG A 67 4.22 -6.37 -14.93
CA ARG A 67 5.34 -5.52 -15.34
C ARG A 67 4.95 -4.45 -16.37
N ALA A 68 4.02 -4.77 -17.25
CA ALA A 68 3.52 -3.81 -18.25
C ALA A 68 2.74 -2.65 -17.59
N LEU A 69 1.98 -2.92 -16.53
CA LEU A 69 1.31 -1.88 -15.74
C LEU A 69 2.34 -0.95 -15.08
N GLU A 70 3.39 -1.50 -14.47
CA GLU A 70 4.48 -0.72 -13.85
C GLU A 70 5.19 0.18 -14.89
N ILE A 71 5.48 -0.35 -16.08
CA ILE A 71 6.16 0.41 -17.16
C ILE A 71 5.27 1.53 -17.69
N ILE A 72 3.97 1.29 -17.86
CA ILE A 72 3.04 2.32 -18.36
C ILE A 72 2.84 3.43 -17.33
N ASP A 73 2.70 3.08 -16.05
CA ASP A 73 2.62 4.08 -14.97
C ASP A 73 3.88 4.97 -14.93
N LEU A 74 5.06 4.37 -15.10
CA LEU A 74 6.31 5.12 -15.15
C LEU A 74 6.41 6.03 -16.41
N GLU A 75 5.93 5.55 -17.58
CA GLU A 75 5.85 6.39 -18.80
C GLU A 75 4.95 7.60 -18.58
N GLU A 76 3.78 7.40 -17.98
CA GLU A 76 2.82 8.48 -17.70
C GLU A 76 3.42 9.51 -16.74
N LYS A 77 4.13 9.06 -15.70
CA LYS A 77 4.88 9.95 -14.79
C LYS A 77 5.94 10.77 -15.51
N ILE A 78 6.76 10.15 -16.38
CA ILE A 78 7.77 10.86 -17.17
C ILE A 78 7.11 11.95 -18.03
N LEU A 79 5.99 11.64 -18.69
CA LEU A 79 5.28 12.61 -19.51
C LEU A 79 4.74 13.78 -18.70
N ASP A 80 4.23 13.51 -17.49
CA ASP A 80 3.71 14.53 -16.60
C ASP A 80 4.83 15.39 -16.00
N GLU A 81 5.97 14.79 -15.63
CA GLU A 81 7.16 15.52 -15.15
C GLU A 81 7.77 16.47 -16.20
N LEU A 82 7.66 16.11 -17.48
CA LEU A 82 8.17 16.92 -18.59
C LEU A 82 7.20 18.03 -19.07
N LYS A 83 5.91 17.95 -18.70
CA LYS A 83 4.89 18.97 -19.03
C LYS A 83 5.01 20.18 -18.11
N VAL A 84 6.10 20.92 -18.18
CA VAL A 84 6.23 22.21 -17.48
C VAL A 84 5.46 23.28 -18.24
N LYS A 85 4.23 23.57 -17.80
CA LYS A 85 3.53 24.81 -18.21
C LYS A 85 3.92 25.93 -17.26
N GLU A 86 4.43 27.04 -17.81
CA GLU A 86 4.79 28.22 -17.03
C GLU A 86 3.58 28.67 -16.17
N GLY A 87 3.74 28.64 -14.84
CA GLY A 87 2.82 29.22 -13.87
C GLY A 87 1.76 28.27 -13.25
N LEU A 88 1.55 27.07 -13.79
CA LEU A 88 0.61 26.10 -13.18
C LEU A 88 1.36 24.83 -12.80
N ILE A 89 1.24 24.46 -11.51
CA ILE A 89 1.75 23.17 -11.03
C ILE A 89 0.62 22.14 -11.22
N GLU A 90 0.85 21.17 -12.09
CA GLU A 90 -0.02 20.04 -12.40
C GLU A 90 0.77 18.73 -12.35
N GLY A 91 0.10 17.60 -12.40
CA GLY A 91 0.69 16.26 -12.38
C GLY A 91 0.14 15.40 -11.25
N THR A 92 0.77 14.25 -11.06
CA THR A 92 0.34 13.25 -10.08
C THR A 92 1.42 13.06 -9.02
N ILE A 93 1.00 12.94 -7.76
CA ILE A 93 1.84 12.53 -6.63
C ILE A 93 1.29 11.22 -6.11
N THR A 94 2.11 10.18 -6.07
CA THR A 94 1.73 8.90 -5.48
C THR A 94 2.30 8.76 -4.08
N ILE A 95 1.43 8.61 -3.09
CA ILE A 95 1.80 8.44 -1.68
C ILE A 95 1.45 7.03 -1.25
N GLY A 96 2.43 6.27 -0.78
CA GLY A 96 2.24 4.94 -0.23
C GLY A 96 2.14 4.97 1.29
N CYS A 97 1.17 4.28 1.88
CA CYS A 97 1.03 4.19 3.34
C CYS A 97 0.34 2.89 3.77
N GLY A 98 0.49 2.55 5.05
CA GLY A 98 -0.34 1.56 5.72
C GLY A 98 -1.62 2.18 6.30
N GLU A 99 -2.30 1.41 7.17
CA GLU A 99 -3.47 1.85 7.93
C GLU A 99 -3.01 2.23 9.34
N PHE A 100 -2.85 3.54 9.64
CA PHE A 100 -2.42 4.05 10.95
C PHE A 100 -2.82 5.53 11.16
N ALA A 101 -2.73 6.02 12.39
CA ALA A 101 -3.19 7.36 12.78
C ALA A 101 -2.53 8.49 12.00
N ALA A 102 -1.26 8.34 11.62
CA ALA A 102 -0.52 9.37 10.89
C ALA A 102 -1.11 9.73 9.51
N VAL A 103 -2.06 8.93 8.99
CA VAL A 103 -2.84 9.30 7.80
C VAL A 103 -3.69 10.56 8.05
N GLU A 104 -4.08 10.86 9.29
CA GLU A 104 -4.74 12.13 9.63
C GLU A 104 -3.81 13.33 9.40
N THR A 105 -2.57 13.23 9.87
CA THR A 105 -1.54 14.24 9.61
C THR A 105 -1.28 14.41 8.11
N LEU A 106 -1.20 13.31 7.37
CA LEU A 106 -1.12 13.36 5.91
C LEU A 106 -2.31 14.11 5.31
N ALA A 107 -3.53 13.85 5.79
CA ALA A 107 -4.73 14.51 5.27
C ALA A 107 -4.69 16.04 5.51
N GLU A 108 -4.17 16.49 6.65
CA GLU A 108 -3.96 17.91 6.93
C GLU A 108 -2.92 18.54 5.97
N ILE A 109 -1.79 17.87 5.76
CA ILE A 109 -0.77 18.30 4.80
C ILE A 109 -1.38 18.37 3.38
N CYS A 110 -2.08 17.32 2.96
CA CYS A 110 -2.73 17.29 1.66
C CYS A 110 -3.79 18.39 1.50
N LYS A 111 -4.53 18.74 2.57
CA LYS A 111 -5.50 19.83 2.56
C LYS A 111 -4.83 21.17 2.27
N VAL A 112 -3.73 21.49 2.95
CA VAL A 112 -2.96 22.72 2.72
C VAL A 112 -2.37 22.72 1.32
N TYR A 113 -1.78 21.61 0.91
CA TYR A 113 -1.17 21.44 -0.40
C TYR A 113 -2.20 21.66 -1.54
N LYS A 114 -3.37 21.03 -1.46
CA LYS A 114 -4.43 21.14 -2.47
C LYS A 114 -5.04 22.54 -2.58
N GLN A 115 -5.02 23.34 -1.52
CA GLN A 115 -5.40 24.75 -1.57
C GLN A 115 -4.42 25.58 -2.42
N LYS A 116 -3.12 25.27 -2.37
CA LYS A 116 -2.07 25.95 -3.13
C LYS A 116 -1.95 25.42 -4.58
N TYR A 117 -2.16 24.12 -4.77
CA TYR A 117 -1.93 23.42 -6.03
C TYR A 117 -3.14 22.54 -6.42
N PRO A 118 -4.29 23.16 -6.77
CA PRO A 118 -5.55 22.43 -6.98
C PRO A 118 -5.53 21.46 -8.17
N MET A 119 -4.66 21.72 -9.16
CA MET A 119 -4.55 20.89 -10.38
C MET A 119 -3.71 19.61 -10.17
N VAL A 120 -2.98 19.49 -9.07
CA VAL A 120 -2.20 18.26 -8.78
C VAL A 120 -3.14 17.16 -8.29
N GLN A 121 -3.05 16.00 -8.89
CA GLN A 121 -3.73 14.79 -8.42
C GLN A 121 -2.88 14.10 -7.33
N ILE A 122 -3.50 13.68 -6.25
CA ILE A 122 -2.84 12.85 -5.23
C ILE A 122 -3.46 11.47 -5.30
N VAL A 123 -2.61 10.46 -5.49
CA VAL A 123 -2.97 9.03 -5.47
C VAL A 123 -2.49 8.44 -4.16
N LEU A 124 -3.41 7.93 -3.35
CA LEU A 124 -3.07 7.23 -2.12
C LEU A 124 -3.06 5.73 -2.38
N HIS A 125 -1.91 5.09 -2.18
CA HIS A 125 -1.72 3.67 -2.36
C HIS A 125 -1.56 2.99 -0.99
N THR A 126 -2.57 2.21 -0.58
CA THR A 126 -2.54 1.51 0.71
C THR A 126 -1.90 0.14 0.53
N ALA A 127 -0.77 -0.08 1.21
CA ALA A 127 -0.02 -1.33 1.15
C ALA A 127 0.84 -1.52 2.41
N THR A 128 1.49 -2.68 2.51
CA THR A 128 2.49 -2.94 3.56
C THR A 128 3.73 -2.06 3.39
N ALA A 129 4.44 -1.80 4.47
CA ALA A 129 5.67 -1.00 4.43
C ALA A 129 6.70 -1.55 3.43
N ASP A 130 6.87 -2.87 3.37
CA ASP A 130 7.83 -3.50 2.46
C ASP A 130 7.43 -3.32 0.99
N SER A 131 6.12 -3.44 0.68
CA SER A 131 5.59 -3.17 -0.66
C SER A 131 5.74 -1.69 -1.04
N VAL A 132 5.42 -0.76 -0.12
CA VAL A 132 5.60 0.68 -0.36
C VAL A 132 7.07 1.01 -0.61
N TYR A 133 7.98 0.45 0.19
CA TYR A 133 9.42 0.65 0.02
C TYR A 133 9.92 0.14 -1.34
N GLU A 134 9.46 -1.05 -1.76
CA GLU A 134 9.80 -1.58 -3.08
C GLU A 134 9.26 -0.70 -4.21
N MET A 135 8.01 -0.25 -4.12
CA MET A 135 7.41 0.67 -5.10
C MET A 135 8.14 2.02 -5.17
N MET A 136 8.63 2.55 -4.04
CA MET A 136 9.49 3.73 -4.03
C MET A 136 10.81 3.48 -4.76
N ASN A 137 11.41 2.29 -4.59
CA ASN A 137 12.62 1.90 -5.30
C ASN A 137 12.41 1.79 -6.82
N GLN A 138 11.21 1.43 -7.24
CA GLN A 138 10.80 1.33 -8.64
C GLN A 138 10.31 2.66 -9.25
N GLY A 139 10.21 3.74 -8.44
CA GLY A 139 9.69 5.04 -8.89
C GLY A 139 8.16 5.09 -9.02
N LEU A 140 7.44 4.07 -8.57
CA LEU A 140 5.98 4.00 -8.63
C LEU A 140 5.30 4.77 -7.49
N VAL A 141 5.98 4.94 -6.36
CA VAL A 141 5.57 5.75 -5.20
C VAL A 141 6.62 6.83 -4.98
N ASP A 142 6.17 8.07 -4.83
CA ASP A 142 7.02 9.24 -4.63
C ASP A 142 7.37 9.45 -3.16
N ILE A 143 6.37 9.27 -2.28
CA ILE A 143 6.47 9.52 -0.84
C ILE A 143 5.87 8.33 -0.11
N GLY A 144 6.61 7.80 0.85
CA GLY A 144 6.16 6.69 1.70
C GLY A 144 5.89 7.14 3.13
N ILE A 145 4.88 6.56 3.78
CA ILE A 145 4.62 6.74 5.21
C ILE A 145 4.77 5.38 5.88
N PHE A 146 5.57 5.35 6.93
CA PHE A 146 6.00 4.10 7.54
C PHE A 146 5.96 4.17 9.07
N LEU A 147 5.56 3.06 9.68
CA LEU A 147 5.83 2.81 11.10
C LEU A 147 7.27 2.37 11.29
N GLU A 148 7.97 2.96 12.25
CA GLU A 148 9.29 2.50 12.65
C GLU A 148 9.20 1.11 13.35
N PRO A 149 10.24 0.26 13.25
CA PRO A 149 11.51 0.48 12.58
C PRO A 149 11.45 0.27 11.06
N ILE A 150 12.16 1.14 10.31
CA ILE A 150 12.35 1.02 8.87
C ILE A 150 13.83 1.11 8.49
N ASN A 151 14.17 0.57 7.32
CA ASN A 151 15.46 0.86 6.70
C ASN A 151 15.41 2.27 6.09
N THR A 152 16.24 3.19 6.58
CA THR A 152 16.33 4.57 6.10
C THR A 152 17.45 4.79 5.08
N GLU A 153 18.14 3.73 4.65
CA GLU A 153 19.21 3.85 3.67
C GLU A 153 18.70 4.42 2.33
N GLY A 154 19.33 5.50 1.87
CA GLY A 154 18.93 6.18 0.64
C GLY A 154 17.64 7.00 0.74
N LEU A 155 17.08 7.17 1.93
CA LEU A 155 15.91 8.00 2.20
C LEU A 155 16.28 9.29 2.94
N ASP A 156 15.56 10.36 2.64
CA ASP A 156 15.33 11.47 3.53
C ASP A 156 13.97 11.27 4.19
N TYR A 157 13.84 11.64 5.45
CA TYR A 157 12.58 11.44 6.18
C TYR A 157 12.40 12.45 7.30
N ILE A 158 11.16 12.64 7.69
CA ILE A 158 10.78 13.34 8.92
C ILE A 158 9.85 12.45 9.75
N ARG A 159 9.92 12.61 11.08
CA ARG A 159 9.00 11.95 11.98
C ARG A 159 7.77 12.85 12.19
N ILE A 160 6.58 12.31 11.87
CA ILE A 160 5.30 13.05 11.93
C ILE A 160 4.42 12.63 13.10
N MET A 161 4.73 11.51 13.73
CA MET A 161 4.07 11.04 14.94
C MET A 161 5.11 10.32 15.80
N GLU A 162 5.25 10.76 17.03
CA GLU A 162 6.28 10.22 17.94
C GLU A 162 5.80 8.96 18.66
N SER A 163 4.48 8.78 18.84
CA SER A 163 3.95 7.70 19.65
C SER A 163 2.57 7.26 19.18
N ASP A 164 2.48 6.02 18.70
CA ASP A 164 1.24 5.29 18.51
C ASP A 164 1.30 4.02 19.38
N HIS A 165 0.22 3.70 20.08
CA HIS A 165 0.21 2.66 21.10
C HIS A 165 -0.21 1.32 20.52
N TRP A 166 0.38 0.25 21.03
CA TRP A 166 -0.08 -1.08 20.73
C TRP A 166 -1.34 -1.43 21.52
N VAL A 167 -2.30 -2.01 20.83
CA VAL A 167 -3.63 -2.37 21.35
C VAL A 167 -4.02 -3.79 20.98
N VAL A 168 -4.95 -4.33 21.76
CA VAL A 168 -5.67 -5.58 21.45
C VAL A 168 -7.10 -5.22 21.12
N GLY A 169 -7.58 -5.68 19.97
CA GLY A 169 -8.98 -5.56 19.55
C GLY A 169 -9.81 -6.75 20.06
N MET A 170 -11.06 -6.50 20.42
CA MET A 170 -11.98 -7.53 20.87
C MET A 170 -13.43 -7.10 20.72
N LYS A 171 -14.36 -8.03 20.82
CA LYS A 171 -15.79 -7.73 20.83
C LYS A 171 -16.17 -6.95 22.10
N PRO A 172 -17.21 -6.09 22.04
CA PRO A 172 -17.64 -5.31 23.19
C PRO A 172 -18.15 -6.16 24.38
N ASP A 173 -18.66 -7.36 24.10
CA ASP A 173 -19.16 -8.31 25.08
C ASP A 173 -18.07 -9.24 25.66
N ASP A 174 -16.82 -9.06 25.26
CA ASP A 174 -15.69 -9.84 25.79
C ASP A 174 -15.29 -9.35 27.17
N ALA A 175 -14.97 -10.29 28.08
CA ALA A 175 -14.52 -9.95 29.44
C ALA A 175 -13.24 -9.09 29.49
N LEU A 176 -12.41 -9.17 28.46
CA LEU A 176 -11.21 -8.33 28.36
C LEU A 176 -11.55 -6.87 28.04
N ALA A 177 -12.75 -6.60 27.48
CA ALA A 177 -13.18 -5.23 27.18
C ALA A 177 -13.44 -4.39 28.43
N GLU A 178 -13.66 -5.02 29.59
CA GLU A 178 -13.83 -4.32 30.88
C GLU A 178 -12.48 -3.90 31.52
N LYS A 179 -11.35 -4.42 31.02
CA LYS A 179 -10.03 -4.09 31.53
C LYS A 179 -9.55 -2.74 31.01
N GLU A 180 -8.79 -2.03 31.82
CA GLU A 180 -8.12 -0.80 31.42
C GLU A 180 -6.94 -1.08 30.47
N PHE A 181 -6.18 -2.15 30.76
CA PHE A 181 -5.03 -2.59 29.99
C PHE A 181 -5.03 -4.11 29.83
N ILE A 182 -4.45 -4.60 28.73
CA ILE A 182 -4.26 -6.02 28.46
C ILE A 182 -2.83 -6.43 28.77
N LYS A 183 -2.65 -7.40 29.63
CA LYS A 183 -1.36 -8.00 29.94
C LYS A 183 -1.14 -9.24 29.07
N LYS A 184 0.11 -9.65 28.90
CA LYS A 184 0.45 -10.83 28.11
C LYS A 184 -0.22 -12.11 28.64
N GLU A 185 -0.39 -12.21 29.97
CA GLU A 185 -1.05 -13.33 30.63
C GLU A 185 -2.53 -13.48 30.20
N ASP A 186 -3.19 -12.38 29.87
CA ASP A 186 -4.57 -12.34 29.40
C ASP A 186 -4.73 -12.94 27.99
N LEU A 187 -3.65 -12.98 27.24
CA LEU A 187 -3.62 -13.42 25.84
C LEU A 187 -3.14 -14.87 25.65
N ILE A 188 -2.54 -15.46 26.70
CA ILE A 188 -2.11 -16.87 26.66
C ILE A 188 -3.32 -17.79 26.50
N GLY A 189 -3.27 -18.66 25.49
CA GLY A 189 -4.37 -19.57 25.16
C GLY A 189 -5.53 -18.93 24.39
N LYS A 190 -5.46 -17.64 24.08
CA LYS A 190 -6.43 -16.97 23.21
C LYS A 190 -6.01 -17.08 21.74
N PRO A 191 -6.97 -17.17 20.78
CA PRO A 191 -6.65 -17.14 19.35
C PRO A 191 -6.25 -15.73 18.93
N LEU A 192 -4.96 -15.50 18.64
CA LEU A 192 -4.43 -14.19 18.28
C LEU A 192 -4.41 -13.99 16.76
N ILE A 193 -4.58 -12.73 16.35
CA ILE A 193 -4.37 -12.27 14.98
C ILE A 193 -3.18 -11.32 15.01
N LEU A 194 -2.05 -11.73 14.43
CA LEU A 194 -0.81 -10.97 14.46
C LEU A 194 -0.54 -10.25 13.14
N PRO A 195 0.18 -9.12 13.18
CA PRO A 195 0.74 -8.52 11.96
C PRO A 195 1.65 -9.51 11.25
N GLU A 196 1.60 -9.53 9.90
CA GLU A 196 2.42 -10.44 9.09
C GLU A 196 3.91 -10.02 9.07
N ARG A 197 4.20 -8.73 9.20
CA ARG A 197 5.55 -8.16 9.07
C ARG A 197 6.49 -8.69 10.14
N VAL A 198 7.61 -9.29 9.72
CA VAL A 198 8.59 -9.96 10.59
C VAL A 198 9.20 -9.02 11.65
N SER A 199 9.54 -7.77 11.28
CA SER A 199 10.09 -6.80 12.23
C SER A 199 9.09 -6.47 13.36
N VAL A 200 7.81 -6.35 13.02
CA VAL A 200 6.72 -6.12 13.97
C VAL A 200 6.49 -7.35 14.86
N GLN A 201 6.52 -8.54 14.27
CA GLN A 201 6.46 -9.78 15.07
C GLN A 201 7.63 -9.90 16.05
N SER A 202 8.81 -9.40 15.67
CA SER A 202 9.98 -9.38 16.55
C SER A 202 9.77 -8.47 17.77
N GLU A 203 9.12 -7.31 17.59
CA GLU A 203 8.75 -6.43 18.73
C GLU A 203 7.76 -7.12 19.67
N LEU A 204 6.73 -7.74 19.11
CA LEU A 204 5.76 -8.51 19.89
C LEU A 204 6.41 -9.72 20.57
N ALA A 205 7.32 -10.41 19.89
CA ALA A 205 8.08 -11.50 20.49
C ALA A 205 8.92 -11.04 21.70
N ASN A 206 9.52 -9.85 21.62
CA ASN A 206 10.23 -9.26 22.74
C ASN A 206 9.26 -8.93 23.90
N TRP A 207 8.08 -8.40 23.60
CA TRP A 207 7.08 -8.07 24.63
C TRP A 207 6.54 -9.32 25.34
N PHE A 208 6.21 -10.38 24.62
CA PHE A 208 5.78 -11.64 25.20
C PHE A 208 6.92 -12.41 25.88
N GLY A 209 8.18 -12.20 25.42
CA GLY A 209 9.36 -12.89 25.92
C GLY A 209 9.24 -14.41 25.72
N LYS A 210 9.55 -15.18 26.75
CA LYS A 210 9.50 -16.67 26.72
C LYS A 210 8.10 -17.23 26.45
N ASP A 211 7.06 -16.44 26.62
CA ASP A 211 5.68 -16.89 26.42
C ASP A 211 5.25 -16.78 24.95
N PHE A 212 6.02 -16.15 24.08
CA PHE A 212 5.72 -16.04 22.63
C PHE A 212 5.51 -17.42 21.97
N SER A 213 6.30 -18.42 22.36
CA SER A 213 6.16 -19.80 21.83
C SER A 213 4.89 -20.53 22.27
N LYS A 214 4.15 -19.99 23.23
CA LYS A 214 2.88 -20.55 23.75
C LYS A 214 1.65 -19.91 23.11
N LEU A 215 1.84 -18.91 22.27
CA LEU A 215 0.72 -18.19 21.66
C LEU A 215 0.00 -19.06 20.64
N GLN A 216 -1.32 -18.94 20.61
CA GLN A 216 -2.17 -19.52 19.59
C GLN A 216 -2.39 -18.49 18.49
N ILE A 217 -1.58 -18.53 17.45
CA ILE A 217 -1.73 -17.65 16.27
C ILE A 217 -2.79 -18.26 15.37
N ALA A 218 -4.01 -17.68 15.39
CA ALA A 218 -5.10 -18.12 14.54
C ALA A 218 -4.98 -17.58 13.12
N PHE A 219 -4.55 -16.33 12.97
CA PHE A 219 -4.37 -15.66 11.69
C PHE A 219 -3.18 -14.70 11.73
N THR A 220 -2.61 -14.43 10.57
CA THR A 220 -1.77 -13.25 10.33
C THR A 220 -2.48 -12.33 9.34
N SER A 221 -2.29 -11.01 9.49
CA SER A 221 -2.85 -10.01 8.58
C SER A 221 -1.81 -8.96 8.24
N ASN A 222 -1.77 -8.57 6.98
CA ASN A 222 -0.85 -7.53 6.51
C ASN A 222 -1.36 -6.10 6.82
N LEU A 223 -2.67 -5.91 6.95
CA LEU A 223 -3.33 -4.64 7.27
C LEU A 223 -4.39 -4.84 8.36
N GLY A 224 -4.65 -3.77 9.14
CA GLY A 224 -5.48 -3.83 10.34
C GLY A 224 -6.97 -4.06 10.10
N THR A 225 -7.52 -3.51 9.00
CA THR A 225 -8.97 -3.54 8.74
C THR A 225 -9.52 -4.97 8.67
N ASN A 226 -8.87 -5.88 7.92
CA ASN A 226 -9.32 -7.27 7.83
C ASN A 226 -9.17 -8.02 9.15
N ALA A 227 -8.12 -7.74 9.93
CA ALA A 227 -7.96 -8.30 11.26
C ALA A 227 -9.11 -7.87 12.19
N GLY A 228 -9.55 -6.61 12.11
CA GLY A 228 -10.71 -6.09 12.83
C GLY A 228 -12.01 -6.80 12.45
N VAL A 229 -12.24 -7.05 11.15
CA VAL A 229 -13.42 -7.83 10.69
C VAL A 229 -13.42 -9.24 11.27
N MET A 230 -12.27 -9.92 11.31
CA MET A 230 -12.15 -11.26 11.91
C MET A 230 -12.47 -11.22 13.41
N ALA A 231 -11.97 -10.22 14.13
CA ALA A 231 -12.24 -10.02 15.55
C ALA A 231 -13.72 -9.74 15.84
N ALA A 232 -14.37 -8.88 15.07
CA ALA A 232 -15.78 -8.57 15.18
C ALA A 232 -16.67 -9.81 14.98
N ASN A 233 -16.19 -10.81 14.23
CA ASN A 233 -16.84 -12.10 14.05
C ASN A 233 -16.40 -13.17 15.07
N GLY A 234 -15.62 -12.79 16.09
CA GLY A 234 -15.22 -13.69 17.18
C GLY A 234 -14.13 -14.69 16.82
N LEU A 235 -13.36 -14.45 15.74
CA LEU A 235 -12.34 -15.38 15.25
C LEU A 235 -10.96 -15.18 15.88
N GLY A 236 -10.77 -14.14 16.70
CA GLY A 236 -9.53 -13.93 17.42
C GLY A 236 -9.36 -12.49 17.92
N TYR A 237 -8.21 -12.26 18.52
CA TYR A 237 -7.83 -10.98 19.13
C TYR A 237 -6.69 -10.36 18.31
N PRO A 238 -6.97 -9.35 17.48
CA PRO A 238 -5.90 -8.67 16.73
C PRO A 238 -5.04 -7.85 17.67
N ILE A 239 -3.73 -7.95 17.49
CA ILE A 239 -2.76 -7.06 18.09
C ILE A 239 -2.32 -6.10 16.99
N SER A 240 -2.60 -4.81 17.17
CA SER A 240 -2.33 -3.75 16.20
C SER A 240 -1.96 -2.45 16.89
N ILE A 241 -1.78 -1.38 16.14
CA ILE A 241 -1.63 -0.03 16.68
C ILE A 241 -2.99 0.66 16.81
N GLU A 242 -3.13 1.52 17.81
CA GLU A 242 -4.37 2.22 18.14
C GLU A 242 -4.92 3.00 16.95
N GLY A 243 -4.04 3.67 16.21
CA GLY A 243 -4.42 4.46 15.05
C GLY A 243 -4.98 3.66 13.88
N ALA A 244 -4.61 2.40 13.69
CA ALA A 244 -5.13 1.54 12.64
C ALA A 244 -6.61 1.17 12.85
N ALA A 245 -7.08 1.26 14.07
CA ALA A 245 -8.40 0.81 14.44
C ALA A 245 -9.28 1.93 15.02
N LYS A 246 -8.82 3.18 15.01
CA LYS A 246 -9.51 4.37 15.52
C LYS A 246 -10.90 4.59 14.91
N TYR A 247 -11.13 4.16 13.68
CA TYR A 247 -12.39 4.35 12.95
C TYR A 247 -13.41 3.23 13.15
N TRP A 248 -13.07 2.20 13.93
CA TRP A 248 -14.04 1.18 14.31
C TRP A 248 -15.03 1.75 15.33
N ARG A 249 -16.29 1.42 15.15
CA ARG A 249 -17.34 1.75 16.14
C ARG A 249 -17.16 0.87 17.37
N GLU A 250 -17.25 1.46 18.55
CA GLU A 250 -17.09 0.76 19.84
C GLU A 250 -18.13 -0.32 20.08
N ASP A 251 -19.31 -0.23 19.42
CA ASP A 251 -20.33 -1.28 19.47
C ASP A 251 -20.01 -2.49 18.58
N ILE A 252 -18.95 -2.41 17.77
CA ILE A 252 -18.48 -3.49 16.91
C ILE A 252 -17.15 -4.05 17.41
N LEU A 253 -16.19 -3.19 17.71
CA LEU A 253 -14.85 -3.56 18.13
C LEU A 253 -14.32 -2.58 19.20
N VAL A 254 -13.98 -3.12 20.36
CA VAL A 254 -13.33 -2.38 21.45
C VAL A 254 -11.84 -2.64 21.43
N GLN A 255 -11.06 -1.62 21.79
CA GLN A 255 -9.61 -1.72 21.89
C GLN A 255 -9.15 -1.42 23.29
N ARG A 256 -8.09 -2.13 23.72
CA ARG A 256 -7.39 -1.86 24.99
C ARG A 256 -5.90 -1.87 24.76
N ARG A 257 -5.21 -0.91 25.34
CA ARG A 257 -3.75 -0.83 25.29
C ARG A 257 -3.11 -2.02 26.00
N ILE A 258 -1.96 -2.43 25.53
CA ILE A 258 -1.19 -3.50 26.18
C ILE A 258 -0.34 -2.92 27.33
N SER A 259 -0.05 -3.76 28.33
CA SER A 259 0.80 -3.41 29.46
C SER A 259 1.82 -4.52 29.74
N PRO A 260 3.15 -4.25 29.86
CA PRO A 260 3.80 -2.95 29.68
C PRO A 260 3.55 -2.33 28.31
N GLU A 261 3.46 -0.99 28.28
CA GLU A 261 3.17 -0.26 27.05
C GLU A 261 4.29 -0.39 26.04
N ILE A 262 3.92 -0.57 24.77
CA ILE A 262 4.83 -0.43 23.63
C ILE A 262 4.25 0.67 22.72
N THR A 263 5.13 1.52 22.22
CA THR A 263 4.79 2.57 21.27
C THR A 263 5.65 2.45 20.03
N THR A 264 5.15 2.98 18.92
CA THR A 264 5.87 3.10 17.67
C THR A 264 5.74 4.51 17.13
N SER A 265 6.73 4.95 16.36
CA SER A 265 6.71 6.26 15.69
C SER A 265 6.38 6.12 14.23
N THR A 266 5.90 7.19 13.61
CA THR A 266 5.63 7.22 12.17
C THR A 266 6.49 8.28 11.47
N VAL A 267 7.04 7.90 10.32
CA VAL A 267 7.85 8.77 9.47
C VAL A 267 7.22 8.92 8.09
N ILE A 268 7.34 10.12 7.51
CA ILE A 268 7.19 10.35 6.06
C ILE A 268 8.59 10.36 5.46
N ALA A 269 8.78 9.61 4.37
CA ALA A 269 10.07 9.44 3.73
C ALA A 269 9.97 9.54 2.21
N TRP A 270 11.06 9.98 1.58
CA TRP A 270 11.23 10.03 0.14
C TRP A 270 12.67 9.68 -0.24
N ARG A 271 12.91 9.32 -1.49
CA ARG A 271 14.25 8.91 -1.92
C ARG A 271 15.18 10.10 -2.03
N ARG A 272 16.38 9.93 -1.52
CA ARG A 272 17.46 10.92 -1.63
C ARG A 272 18.07 10.90 -3.03
N ASN A 273 18.48 12.07 -3.51
CA ASN A 273 19.28 12.22 -4.72
C ASN A 273 18.63 11.70 -6.01
N ILE A 274 17.31 11.68 -6.09
CA ILE A 274 16.60 11.47 -7.35
C ILE A 274 15.91 12.77 -7.80
N PRO A 275 15.76 12.99 -9.11
CA PRO A 275 14.96 14.10 -9.59
C PRO A 275 13.48 13.82 -9.28
N TYR A 276 12.79 14.84 -8.76
CA TYR A 276 11.35 14.82 -8.55
C TYR A 276 10.66 15.86 -9.44
N SER A 277 9.42 15.59 -9.82
CA SER A 277 8.56 16.58 -10.46
C SER A 277 8.38 17.81 -9.57
N LEU A 278 8.00 18.93 -10.17
CA LEU A 278 7.75 20.16 -9.42
C LEU A 278 6.65 19.96 -8.37
N ALA A 279 5.60 19.18 -8.71
CA ALA A 279 4.52 18.83 -7.78
C ALA A 279 5.06 18.09 -6.55
N VAL A 280 5.85 17.04 -6.73
CA VAL A 280 6.42 16.27 -5.61
C VAL A 280 7.37 17.12 -4.76
N ARG A 281 8.22 17.94 -5.38
CA ARG A 281 9.11 18.86 -4.64
C ARG A 281 8.33 19.84 -3.76
N LYS A 282 7.23 20.39 -4.28
CA LYS A 282 6.35 21.27 -3.48
C LYS A 282 5.63 20.53 -2.36
N MET A 283 5.27 19.26 -2.55
CA MET A 283 4.73 18.44 -1.48
C MET A 283 5.78 18.20 -0.38
N ILE A 284 7.03 17.90 -0.75
CA ILE A 284 8.13 17.74 0.22
C ILE A 284 8.39 19.05 0.99
N GLU A 285 8.29 20.22 0.33
CA GLU A 285 8.38 21.51 1.01
C GLU A 285 7.26 21.69 2.04
N GLU A 286 6.00 21.35 1.72
CA GLU A 286 4.88 21.40 2.67
C GLU A 286 5.05 20.42 3.84
N ILE A 287 5.53 19.21 3.57
CA ILE A 287 5.83 18.21 4.59
C ILE A 287 6.88 18.75 5.56
N ASN A 288 7.96 19.35 5.06
CA ASN A 288 9.01 19.95 5.91
C ASN A 288 8.49 21.15 6.71
N ALA A 289 7.62 21.97 6.13
CA ALA A 289 7.02 23.13 6.80
C ALA A 289 6.02 22.74 7.91
N PHE A 290 5.40 21.55 7.81
CA PHE A 290 4.47 21.06 8.81
C PHE A 290 5.16 20.71 10.14
N GLN A 291 6.45 20.39 10.11
CA GLN A 291 7.26 20.05 11.30
C GLN A 291 7.85 21.29 12.00
N ALA A 292 7.89 22.44 11.34
CA ALA A 292 8.46 23.69 11.85
C ALA A 292 7.43 24.51 12.65
#